data_da4dfbc5275d8efb7a7f3a58787ed8a4
#
_entry.id   da4dfbc5275d8efb7a7f3a58787ed8a4
#
_cell.length_a   1.000
_cell.length_b   1.000
_cell.length_c   1.000
_cell.angle_alpha   90.00
_cell.angle_beta   90.00
_cell.angle_gamma   90.00
#
_symmetry.space_group_name_H-M   'P 1'
#
loop_
_entity.id
_entity.type
_entity.pdbx_description
1 polymer ?
#
loop_
_entity_poly.entity_id
_entity_poly.type
_entity_poly.pdbx_seq_one_letter_code
_entity_poly.pdbx_strand_id
1 'polypeptide(L)'
;MLSTEQIALGIGLTSQLLFSSRIVLQWVQSERAKRVLVPTLFWQISLVSSFLMILYGMLRHDPVILAAQLISYGIYIRNLQLLGEWRKLSGIFRASAYVFPLVMLAWFVVGNQHFSLRGMLSHGIPAGVLALGTIGQTIFLLRFVYQWLYSERKGESVLPLGFWVVSFVGSVLILTYAVLRRPIDVVLIVGNVFGTVVYARNIVLLRRELRAKPSSAMPIAEPAAAD
;
A
#
# COMPACT_ATOMS: atom_id res chain seq x y z
N MET A 1 -6.27 -32.37 11.59
CA MET A 1 -6.87 -31.05 11.27
C MET A 1 -5.80 -29.98 11.44
N LEU A 2 -5.72 -29.00 10.53
CA LEU A 2 -4.80 -27.86 10.68
C LEU A 2 -5.21 -27.03 11.90
N SER A 3 -4.22 -26.55 12.68
CA SER A 3 -4.51 -25.60 13.77
C SER A 3 -4.91 -24.23 13.22
N THR A 4 -5.64 -23.44 14.02
CA THR A 4 -6.01 -22.06 13.65
C THR A 4 -4.78 -21.23 13.32
N GLU A 5 -3.65 -21.44 14.00
CA GLU A 5 -2.38 -20.78 13.71
C GLU A 5 -1.80 -21.15 12.35
N GLN A 6 -1.87 -22.42 11.97
CA GLN A 6 -1.41 -22.87 10.65
C GLN A 6 -2.26 -22.30 9.52
N ILE A 7 -3.58 -22.22 9.73
CA ILE A 7 -4.52 -21.58 8.78
C ILE A 7 -4.20 -20.09 8.66
N ALA A 8 -4.05 -19.40 9.78
CA ALA A 8 -3.71 -17.98 9.78
C ALA A 8 -2.39 -17.73 9.06
N LEU A 9 -1.34 -18.52 9.35
CA LEU A 9 -0.04 -18.40 8.70
C LEU A 9 -0.15 -18.61 7.18
N GLY A 10 -0.88 -19.63 6.73
CA GLY A 10 -1.11 -19.88 5.30
C GLY A 10 -1.80 -18.72 4.60
N ILE A 11 -2.86 -18.16 5.20
CA ILE A 11 -3.57 -16.98 4.67
C ILE A 11 -2.64 -15.76 4.61
N GLY A 12 -1.90 -15.49 5.69
CA GLY A 12 -0.97 -14.38 5.77
C GLY A 12 0.15 -14.46 4.73
N LEU A 13 0.78 -15.63 4.58
CA LEU A 13 1.82 -15.85 3.57
C LEU A 13 1.28 -15.70 2.15
N THR A 14 0.11 -16.26 1.85
CA THR A 14 -0.52 -16.11 0.54
C THR A 14 -0.80 -14.64 0.23
N SER A 15 -1.32 -13.90 1.20
CA SER A 15 -1.54 -12.46 1.05
C SER A 15 -0.22 -11.71 0.77
N GLN A 16 0.85 -12.01 1.49
CA GLN A 16 2.16 -11.37 1.28
C GLN A 16 2.76 -11.69 -0.09
N LEU A 17 2.63 -12.93 -0.56
CA LEU A 17 3.05 -13.31 -1.90
C LEU A 17 2.29 -12.52 -2.97
N LEU A 18 0.97 -12.34 -2.82
CA LEU A 18 0.17 -11.53 -3.72
C LEU A 18 0.57 -10.05 -3.66
N PHE A 19 0.80 -9.49 -2.47
CA PHE A 19 1.30 -8.12 -2.33
C PHE A 19 2.68 -7.93 -2.99
N SER A 20 3.55 -8.90 -2.91
CA SER A 20 4.86 -8.88 -3.57
C SER A 20 4.70 -8.98 -5.09
N SER A 21 3.85 -9.89 -5.58
CA SER A 21 3.63 -10.11 -6.99
C SER A 21 3.12 -8.86 -7.73
N ARG A 22 2.25 -8.06 -7.10
CA ARG A 22 1.77 -6.80 -7.70
C ARG A 22 2.89 -5.78 -7.93
N ILE A 23 3.88 -5.73 -7.01
CA ILE A 23 5.04 -4.83 -7.13
C ILE A 23 5.93 -5.29 -8.28
N VAL A 24 6.18 -6.59 -8.40
CA VAL A 24 6.92 -7.19 -9.51
C VAL A 24 6.23 -6.91 -10.85
N LEU A 25 4.91 -7.14 -10.91
CA LEU A 25 4.09 -6.87 -12.09
C LEU A 25 4.21 -5.41 -12.53
N GLN A 26 4.01 -4.48 -11.61
CA GLN A 26 4.11 -3.05 -11.85
C GLN A 26 5.50 -2.67 -12.36
N TRP A 27 6.56 -3.16 -11.69
CA TRP A 27 7.93 -2.88 -12.07
C TRP A 27 8.27 -3.40 -13.47
N VAL A 28 7.96 -4.66 -13.78
CA VAL A 28 8.23 -5.25 -15.10
C VAL A 28 7.52 -4.48 -16.21
N GLN A 29 6.25 -4.12 -16.01
CA GLN A 29 5.51 -3.36 -17.02
C GLN A 29 6.06 -1.94 -17.18
N SER A 30 6.43 -1.27 -16.10
CA SER A 30 7.04 0.06 -16.14
C SER A 30 8.40 0.04 -16.82
N GLU A 31 9.21 -0.99 -16.56
CA GLU A 31 10.54 -1.14 -17.16
C GLU A 31 10.45 -1.37 -18.67
N ARG A 32 9.51 -2.22 -19.10
CA ARG A 32 9.25 -2.47 -20.54
C ARG A 32 8.74 -1.23 -21.28
N ALA A 33 7.87 -0.46 -20.63
CA ALA A 33 7.30 0.75 -21.21
C ALA A 33 8.21 1.99 -21.09
N LYS A 34 9.33 1.90 -20.35
CA LYS A 34 10.24 3.02 -20.01
C LYS A 34 9.53 4.22 -19.34
N ARG A 35 8.38 3.99 -18.77
CA ARG A 35 7.57 4.96 -18.00
C ARG A 35 6.85 4.27 -16.86
N VAL A 36 6.46 5.02 -15.83
CA VAL A 36 5.72 4.45 -14.70
C VAL A 36 4.30 4.10 -15.13
N LEU A 37 3.97 2.82 -15.10
CA LEU A 37 2.63 2.28 -15.36
C LEU A 37 2.02 1.72 -14.09
N VAL A 38 0.69 1.84 -14.00
CA VAL A 38 -0.11 1.23 -12.93
C VAL A 38 -1.20 0.39 -13.58
N PRO A 39 -0.93 -0.89 -13.83
CA PRO A 39 -1.92 -1.76 -14.48
C PRO A 39 -3.13 -1.99 -13.57
N THR A 40 -4.30 -2.17 -14.16
CA THR A 40 -5.54 -2.54 -13.44
C THR A 40 -5.32 -3.74 -12.51
N LEU A 41 -4.57 -4.72 -12.97
CA LEU A 41 -4.24 -5.94 -12.22
C LEU A 41 -3.51 -5.64 -10.90
N PHE A 42 -2.73 -4.55 -10.82
CA PHE A 42 -2.11 -4.09 -9.58
C PHE A 42 -3.16 -3.86 -8.48
N TRP A 43 -4.26 -3.19 -8.80
CA TRP A 43 -5.33 -2.89 -7.85
C TRP A 43 -6.20 -4.10 -7.55
N GLN A 44 -6.44 -4.95 -8.54
CA GLN A 44 -7.19 -6.20 -8.36
C GLN A 44 -6.47 -7.16 -7.41
N ILE A 45 -5.17 -7.41 -7.64
CA ILE A 45 -4.33 -8.21 -6.73
C ILE A 45 -4.28 -7.55 -5.35
N SER A 46 -4.17 -6.22 -5.28
CA SER A 46 -4.17 -5.50 -4.00
C SER A 46 -5.45 -5.71 -3.20
N LEU A 47 -6.60 -5.69 -3.86
CA LEU A 47 -7.90 -5.90 -3.21
C LEU A 47 -8.01 -7.32 -2.65
N VAL A 48 -7.64 -8.34 -3.44
CA VAL A 48 -7.63 -9.74 -3.00
C VAL A 48 -6.64 -9.96 -1.85
N SER A 49 -5.44 -9.40 -1.96
CA SER A 49 -4.44 -9.49 -0.90
C SER A 49 -4.92 -8.86 0.40
N SER A 50 -5.54 -7.68 0.31
CA SER A 50 -6.07 -6.98 1.48
C SER A 50 -7.24 -7.75 2.12
N PHE A 51 -8.10 -8.37 1.32
CA PHE A 51 -9.15 -9.27 1.80
C PHE A 51 -8.55 -10.41 2.66
N LEU A 52 -7.53 -11.11 2.13
CA LEU A 52 -6.85 -12.18 2.87
C LEU A 52 -6.14 -11.65 4.12
N MET A 53 -5.54 -10.46 4.04
CA MET A 53 -4.85 -9.87 5.19
C MET A 53 -5.81 -9.39 6.28
N ILE A 54 -7.05 -8.99 5.94
CA ILE A 54 -8.11 -8.72 6.92
C ILE A 54 -8.47 -10.02 7.66
N LEU A 55 -8.68 -11.13 6.93
CA LEU A 55 -8.92 -12.44 7.55
C LEU A 55 -7.76 -12.88 8.45
N TYR A 56 -6.52 -12.69 8.01
CA TYR A 56 -5.34 -12.93 8.83
C TYR A 56 -5.33 -12.09 10.12
N GLY A 57 -5.57 -10.79 10.00
CA GLY A 57 -5.64 -9.88 11.15
C GLY A 57 -6.73 -10.27 12.14
N MET A 58 -7.89 -10.74 11.66
CA MET A 58 -8.97 -11.27 12.49
C MET A 58 -8.55 -12.52 13.27
N LEU A 59 -7.96 -13.50 12.58
CA LEU A 59 -7.48 -14.76 13.19
C LEU A 59 -6.35 -14.54 14.19
N ARG A 60 -5.55 -13.49 14.00
CA ARG A 60 -4.46 -13.10 14.89
C ARG A 60 -4.86 -12.10 15.97
N HIS A 61 -6.11 -11.66 15.98
CA HIS A 61 -6.62 -10.59 16.85
C HIS A 61 -5.74 -9.33 16.84
N ASP A 62 -5.23 -8.97 15.63
CA ASP A 62 -4.31 -7.85 15.45
C ASP A 62 -5.05 -6.61 14.90
N PRO A 63 -5.35 -5.62 15.77
CA PRO A 63 -6.08 -4.43 15.36
C PRO A 63 -5.29 -3.51 14.44
N VAL A 64 -3.95 -3.54 14.52
CA VAL A 64 -3.11 -2.68 13.68
C VAL A 64 -3.15 -3.15 12.23
N ILE A 65 -3.01 -4.46 12.02
CA ILE A 65 -3.18 -5.06 10.69
C ILE A 65 -4.59 -4.78 10.18
N LEU A 66 -5.62 -5.01 11.01
CA LEU A 66 -7.01 -4.82 10.61
C LEU A 66 -7.28 -3.37 10.19
N ALA A 67 -6.93 -2.39 11.01
CA ALA A 67 -7.13 -0.97 10.72
C ALA A 67 -6.41 -0.53 9.44
N ALA A 68 -5.13 -0.91 9.29
CA ALA A 68 -4.34 -0.60 8.11
C ALA A 68 -4.95 -1.19 6.83
N GLN A 69 -5.45 -2.42 6.90
CA GLN A 69 -6.04 -3.08 5.74
C GLN A 69 -7.43 -2.56 5.40
N LEU A 70 -8.26 -2.19 6.37
CA LEU A 70 -9.55 -1.56 6.12
C LEU A 70 -9.40 -0.24 5.34
N ILE A 71 -8.43 0.59 5.73
CA ILE A 71 -8.10 1.83 5.02
C ILE A 71 -7.64 1.52 3.59
N SER A 72 -6.66 0.64 3.45
CA SER A 72 -6.09 0.28 2.15
C SER A 72 -7.12 -0.36 1.22
N TYR A 73 -8.00 -1.22 1.76
CA TYR A 73 -9.06 -1.89 1.03
C TYR A 73 -10.02 -0.91 0.36
N GLY A 74 -10.47 0.12 1.09
CA GLY A 74 -11.29 1.19 0.54
C GLY A 74 -10.58 1.96 -0.59
N ILE A 75 -9.28 2.24 -0.42
CA ILE A 75 -8.46 2.92 -1.43
C ILE A 75 -8.33 2.06 -2.70
N TYR A 76 -8.19 0.74 -2.57
CA TYR A 76 -8.10 -0.16 -3.73
C TYR A 76 -9.41 -0.22 -4.52
N ILE A 77 -10.56 -0.28 -3.82
CA ILE A 77 -11.89 -0.16 -4.46
C ILE A 77 -11.99 1.17 -5.22
N ARG A 78 -11.59 2.29 -4.58
CA ARG A 78 -11.68 3.61 -5.21
C ARG A 78 -10.80 3.72 -6.47
N ASN A 79 -9.60 3.18 -6.45
CA ASN A 79 -8.76 3.13 -7.64
C ASN A 79 -9.37 2.29 -8.77
N LEU A 80 -10.02 1.17 -8.48
CA LEU A 80 -10.76 0.37 -9.47
C LEU A 80 -11.97 1.13 -10.03
N GLN A 81 -12.62 1.97 -9.21
CA GLN A 81 -13.69 2.86 -9.68
C GLN A 81 -13.17 3.93 -10.64
N LEU A 82 -12.06 4.60 -10.31
CA LEU A 82 -11.41 5.60 -11.16
C LEU A 82 -10.96 5.03 -12.50
N LEU A 83 -10.57 3.75 -12.53
CA LEU A 83 -10.23 3.03 -13.77
C LEU A 83 -11.46 2.54 -14.56
N GLY A 84 -12.69 2.72 -14.04
CA GLY A 84 -13.92 2.19 -14.65
C GLY A 84 -14.10 0.67 -14.54
N GLU A 85 -13.12 -0.05 -13.96
CA GLU A 85 -13.14 -1.51 -13.84
C GLU A 85 -14.15 -2.02 -12.81
N TRP A 86 -14.43 -1.21 -11.77
CA TRP A 86 -15.37 -1.56 -10.72
C TRP A 86 -16.79 -1.84 -11.24
N ARG A 87 -17.23 -1.10 -12.27
CA ARG A 87 -18.57 -1.25 -12.86
C ARG A 87 -18.73 -2.53 -13.68
N LYS A 88 -17.63 -3.12 -14.13
CA LYS A 88 -17.61 -4.38 -14.89
C LYS A 88 -17.85 -5.61 -14.01
N LEU A 89 -17.66 -5.47 -12.68
CA LEU A 89 -17.87 -6.54 -11.71
C LEU A 89 -19.37 -6.73 -11.43
N SER A 90 -19.78 -7.96 -11.09
CA SER A 90 -21.16 -8.26 -10.76
C SER A 90 -21.65 -7.42 -9.57
N GLY A 91 -22.97 -7.12 -9.53
CA GLY A 91 -23.57 -6.36 -8.45
C GLY A 91 -23.40 -7.05 -7.10
N ILE A 92 -23.52 -8.40 -7.08
CA ILE A 92 -23.32 -9.22 -5.88
C ILE A 92 -21.89 -9.05 -5.36
N PHE A 93 -20.88 -9.18 -6.22
CA PHE A 93 -19.47 -9.00 -5.81
C PHE A 93 -19.23 -7.60 -5.23
N ARG A 94 -19.75 -6.56 -5.87
CA ARG A 94 -19.60 -5.18 -5.38
C ARG A 94 -20.24 -4.97 -4.01
N ALA A 95 -21.46 -5.50 -3.82
CA ALA A 95 -22.15 -5.45 -2.52
C ALA A 95 -21.35 -6.19 -1.45
N SER A 96 -20.92 -7.42 -1.73
CA SER A 96 -20.10 -8.22 -0.80
C SER A 96 -18.81 -7.53 -0.44
N ALA A 97 -18.15 -6.90 -1.39
CA ALA A 97 -16.90 -6.18 -1.16
C ALA A 97 -17.07 -4.96 -0.23
N TYR A 98 -18.23 -4.32 -0.20
CA TYR A 98 -18.51 -3.26 0.79
C TYR A 98 -18.96 -3.79 2.14
N VAL A 99 -19.77 -4.86 2.15
CA VAL A 99 -20.30 -5.44 3.38
C VAL A 99 -19.21 -6.15 4.18
N PHE A 100 -18.30 -6.86 3.50
CA PHE A 100 -17.25 -7.66 4.14
C PHE A 100 -16.42 -6.88 5.18
N PRO A 101 -15.79 -5.74 4.86
CA PRO A 101 -14.98 -5.01 5.85
C PRO A 101 -15.81 -4.49 7.02
N LEU A 102 -17.07 -4.12 6.80
CA LEU A 102 -17.96 -3.69 7.88
C LEU A 102 -18.31 -4.82 8.83
N VAL A 103 -18.61 -6.01 8.29
CA VAL A 103 -18.87 -7.23 9.10
C VAL A 103 -17.62 -7.61 9.91
N MET A 104 -16.44 -7.56 9.28
CA MET A 104 -15.19 -7.89 9.97
C MET A 104 -14.87 -6.86 11.08
N LEU A 105 -15.10 -5.58 10.82
CA LEU A 105 -14.93 -4.55 11.83
C LEU A 105 -15.91 -4.72 13.00
N ALA A 106 -17.20 -4.94 12.71
CA ALA A 106 -18.22 -5.18 13.73
C ALA A 106 -17.88 -6.40 14.58
N TRP A 107 -17.50 -7.52 13.95
CA TRP A 107 -17.09 -8.72 14.65
C TRP A 107 -15.87 -8.47 15.54
N PHE A 108 -14.85 -7.76 15.04
CA PHE A 108 -13.66 -7.42 15.82
C PHE A 108 -14.00 -6.58 17.06
N VAL A 109 -14.84 -5.56 16.90
CA VAL A 109 -15.23 -4.66 18.00
C VAL A 109 -16.05 -5.40 19.07
N VAL A 110 -16.98 -6.25 18.64
CA VAL A 110 -17.85 -7.00 19.58
C VAL A 110 -17.10 -8.15 20.25
N GLY A 111 -16.21 -8.84 19.50
CA GLY A 111 -15.51 -10.04 19.97
C GLY A 111 -14.25 -9.76 20.80
N ASN A 112 -13.70 -8.55 20.75
CA ASN A 112 -12.37 -8.25 21.29
C ASN A 112 -12.43 -7.39 22.56
N GLN A 113 -12.92 -7.96 23.66
CA GLN A 113 -13.03 -7.27 24.96
C GLN A 113 -11.68 -7.07 25.70
N HIS A 114 -10.59 -7.66 25.18
CA HIS A 114 -9.28 -7.64 25.84
C HIS A 114 -8.18 -6.88 25.07
N PHE A 115 -8.58 -5.97 24.18
CA PHE A 115 -7.61 -5.15 23.46
C PHE A 115 -6.83 -4.24 24.44
N SER A 116 -5.53 -4.51 24.61
CA SER A 116 -4.63 -3.67 25.40
C SER A 116 -3.49 -3.14 24.52
N LEU A 117 -3.56 -1.85 24.19
CA LEU A 117 -2.43 -1.12 23.58
C LEU A 117 -1.14 -1.27 24.40
N ARG A 118 -1.27 -1.36 25.73
CA ARG A 118 -0.13 -1.51 26.64
C ARG A 118 0.57 -2.86 26.47
N GLY A 119 -0.17 -3.94 26.21
CA GLY A 119 0.38 -5.26 25.93
C GLY A 119 1.18 -5.31 24.63
N MET A 120 0.80 -4.55 23.61
CA MET A 120 1.53 -4.47 22.34
C MET A 120 2.86 -3.72 22.45
N LEU A 121 2.97 -2.77 23.40
CA LEU A 121 4.17 -1.95 23.62
C LEU A 121 5.19 -2.60 24.57
N SER A 122 4.83 -3.70 25.24
CA SER A 122 5.65 -4.30 26.34
C SER A 122 6.65 -5.37 25.89
N HIS A 123 7.03 -5.44 24.62
CA HIS A 123 7.89 -6.53 24.12
C HIS A 123 9.41 -6.34 24.32
N GLY A 124 9.86 -5.57 25.30
CA GLY A 124 11.29 -5.40 25.60
C GLY A 124 12.12 -4.71 24.51
N ILE A 125 11.46 -4.08 23.53
CA ILE A 125 12.12 -3.31 22.47
C ILE A 125 12.45 -1.91 23.02
N PRO A 126 13.70 -1.41 22.84
CA PRO A 126 14.05 -0.04 23.25
C PRO A 126 13.09 0.99 22.62
N ALA A 127 12.62 1.96 23.41
CA ALA A 127 11.60 2.92 22.99
C ALA A 127 11.97 3.67 21.70
N GLY A 128 13.24 4.03 21.50
CA GLY A 128 13.70 4.69 20.28
C GLY A 128 13.61 3.79 19.04
N VAL A 129 13.89 2.49 19.18
CA VAL A 129 13.75 1.53 18.08
C VAL A 129 12.28 1.29 17.75
N LEU A 130 11.43 1.18 18.79
CA LEU A 130 9.97 1.05 18.60
C LEU A 130 9.38 2.29 17.91
N ALA A 131 9.78 3.50 18.35
CA ALA A 131 9.36 4.75 17.71
C ALA A 131 9.75 4.79 16.23
N LEU A 132 10.99 4.40 15.90
CA LEU A 132 11.47 4.33 14.52
C LEU A 132 10.60 3.40 13.65
N GLY A 133 10.28 2.20 14.15
CA GLY A 133 9.42 1.24 13.47
C GLY A 133 8.00 1.77 13.27
N THR A 134 7.43 2.38 14.31
CA THR A 134 6.08 2.96 14.28
C THR A 134 5.99 4.12 13.28
N ILE A 135 6.98 5.02 13.29
CA ILE A 135 7.06 6.13 12.32
C ILE A 135 7.20 5.58 10.89
N GLY A 136 8.09 4.61 10.68
CA GLY A 136 8.29 3.97 9.38
C GLY A 136 7.01 3.33 8.85
N GLN A 137 6.30 2.57 9.67
CA GLN A 137 5.03 1.93 9.32
C GLN A 137 3.93 2.96 9.03
N THR A 138 3.86 4.01 9.83
CA THR A 138 2.87 5.09 9.62
C THR A 138 3.11 5.78 8.29
N ILE A 139 4.36 6.18 8.00
CA ILE A 139 4.74 6.78 6.71
C ILE A 139 4.41 5.82 5.55
N PHE A 140 4.72 4.55 5.73
CA PHE A 140 4.48 3.53 4.73
C PHE A 140 2.98 3.29 4.47
N LEU A 141 2.13 3.42 5.46
CA LEU A 141 0.66 3.39 5.30
C LEU A 141 0.15 4.66 4.62
N LEU A 142 0.60 5.82 5.06
CA LEU A 142 0.13 7.11 4.56
C LEU A 142 0.41 7.34 3.08
N ARG A 143 1.36 6.58 2.46
CA ARG A 143 1.59 6.65 1.01
C ARG A 143 0.34 6.36 0.18
N PHE A 144 -0.52 5.43 0.63
CA PHE A 144 -1.76 5.10 -0.06
C PHE A 144 -2.83 6.18 0.14
N VAL A 145 -2.89 6.78 1.33
CA VAL A 145 -3.78 7.92 1.58
C VAL A 145 -3.37 9.11 0.69
N TYR A 146 -2.07 9.41 0.63
CA TYR A 146 -1.54 10.44 -0.27
C TYR A 146 -1.86 10.14 -1.74
N GLN A 147 -1.63 8.91 -2.19
CA GLN A 147 -1.95 8.47 -3.54
C GLN A 147 -3.43 8.65 -3.86
N TRP A 148 -4.30 8.22 -2.94
CA TRP A 148 -5.74 8.35 -3.11
C TRP A 148 -6.18 9.82 -3.25
N LEU A 149 -5.75 10.69 -2.35
CA LEU A 149 -6.07 12.13 -2.42
C LEU A 149 -5.58 12.77 -3.73
N TYR A 150 -4.40 12.36 -4.19
CA TYR A 150 -3.85 12.84 -5.45
C TYR A 150 -4.65 12.34 -6.66
N SER A 151 -5.01 11.07 -6.67
CA SER A 151 -5.83 10.45 -7.73
C SER A 151 -7.25 11.01 -7.77
N GLU A 152 -7.84 11.26 -6.59
CA GLU A 152 -9.17 11.86 -6.47
C GLU A 152 -9.22 13.27 -7.08
N ARG A 153 -8.20 14.09 -6.84
CA ARG A 153 -8.09 15.44 -7.44
C ARG A 153 -7.91 15.40 -8.96
N LYS A 154 -7.28 14.34 -9.48
CA LYS A 154 -7.08 14.18 -10.93
C LYS A 154 -8.22 13.48 -11.65
N GLY A 155 -9.10 12.80 -10.92
CA GLY A 155 -10.11 11.91 -11.50
C GLY A 155 -9.55 10.63 -12.14
N GLU A 156 -8.27 10.33 -11.94
CA GLU A 156 -7.55 9.23 -12.56
C GLU A 156 -6.72 8.46 -11.54
N SER A 157 -6.65 7.12 -11.68
CA SER A 157 -5.80 6.29 -10.82
C SER A 157 -4.34 6.40 -11.25
N VAL A 158 -3.55 7.15 -10.48
CA VAL A 158 -2.12 7.37 -10.72
C VAL A 158 -1.28 7.12 -9.49
N LEU A 159 0.01 6.81 -9.68
CA LEU A 159 1.02 6.75 -8.62
C LEU A 159 2.00 7.92 -8.82
N PRO A 160 1.80 9.05 -8.13
CA PRO A 160 2.64 10.23 -8.29
C PRO A 160 4.05 10.03 -7.73
N LEU A 161 4.99 10.92 -8.08
CA LEU A 161 6.36 10.87 -7.57
C LEU A 161 6.43 10.81 -6.04
N GLY A 162 5.57 11.59 -5.36
CA GLY A 162 5.49 11.59 -3.89
C GLY A 162 5.16 10.22 -3.31
N PHE A 163 4.30 9.43 -3.96
CA PHE A 163 4.01 8.05 -3.53
C PHE A 163 5.29 7.20 -3.46
N TRP A 164 6.14 7.27 -4.48
CA TRP A 164 7.37 6.50 -4.54
C TRP A 164 8.41 7.01 -3.53
N VAL A 165 8.51 8.33 -3.36
CA VAL A 165 9.42 8.94 -2.36
C VAL A 165 9.01 8.56 -0.95
N VAL A 166 7.73 8.69 -0.59
CA VAL A 166 7.19 8.30 0.72
C VAL A 166 7.36 6.78 0.95
N SER A 167 7.13 5.96 -0.10
CA SER A 167 7.35 4.51 -0.03
C SER A 167 8.81 4.16 0.25
N PHE A 168 9.75 4.84 -0.41
CA PHE A 168 11.18 4.63 -0.22
C PHE A 168 11.60 5.01 1.20
N VAL A 169 11.23 6.20 1.66
CA VAL A 169 11.56 6.67 3.02
C VAL A 169 10.99 5.73 4.09
N GLY A 170 9.70 5.39 3.99
CA GLY A 170 9.07 4.46 4.93
C GLY A 170 9.72 3.09 4.94
N SER A 171 10.07 2.56 3.76
CA SER A 171 10.74 1.27 3.63
C SER A 171 12.14 1.27 4.25
N VAL A 172 12.93 2.33 4.06
CA VAL A 172 14.26 2.48 4.69
C VAL A 172 14.13 2.52 6.22
N LEU A 173 13.15 3.26 6.76
CA LEU A 173 12.91 3.31 8.21
C LEU A 173 12.53 1.93 8.77
N ILE A 174 11.65 1.19 8.05
CA ILE A 174 11.26 -0.17 8.45
C ILE A 174 12.45 -1.13 8.39
N LEU A 175 13.29 -1.04 7.37
CA LEU A 175 14.51 -1.85 7.28
C LEU A 175 15.48 -1.56 8.42
N THR A 176 15.68 -0.27 8.74
CA THR A 176 16.52 0.15 9.86
C THR A 176 15.96 -0.40 11.18
N TYR A 177 14.66 -0.30 11.39
CA TYR A 177 13.98 -0.91 12.54
C TYR A 177 14.21 -2.42 12.61
N ALA A 178 14.03 -3.13 11.49
CA ALA A 178 14.14 -4.59 11.43
C ALA A 178 15.55 -5.08 11.77
N VAL A 179 16.59 -4.33 11.40
CA VAL A 179 18.00 -4.62 11.71
C VAL A 179 18.34 -4.28 13.16
N LEU A 180 17.83 -3.17 13.68
CA LEU A 180 18.12 -2.72 15.06
C LEU A 180 17.34 -3.50 16.13
N ARG A 181 16.20 -4.06 15.77
CA ARG A 181 15.39 -4.89 16.66
C ARG A 181 16.14 -6.17 17.05
N ARG A 182 15.96 -6.60 18.30
CA ARG A 182 16.49 -7.88 18.80
C ARG A 182 15.33 -8.79 19.24
N PRO A 183 15.22 -10.04 18.72
CA PRO A 183 16.01 -10.61 17.61
C PRO A 183 15.73 -9.87 16.30
N ILE A 184 16.69 -9.93 15.35
CA ILE A 184 16.56 -9.32 14.01
C ILE A 184 15.34 -9.90 13.30
N ASP A 185 14.56 -9.03 12.68
CA ASP A 185 13.34 -9.43 11.97
C ASP A 185 13.63 -9.68 10.47
N VAL A 186 14.04 -10.91 10.17
CA VAL A 186 14.37 -11.33 8.81
C VAL A 186 13.18 -11.22 7.85
N VAL A 187 11.95 -11.45 8.35
CA VAL A 187 10.73 -11.37 7.51
C VAL A 187 10.50 -9.94 7.03
N LEU A 188 10.64 -8.96 7.92
CA LEU A 188 10.55 -7.54 7.54
C LEU A 188 11.68 -7.13 6.59
N ILE A 189 12.91 -7.62 6.78
CA ILE A 189 14.04 -7.33 5.90
C ILE A 189 13.74 -7.85 4.48
N VAL A 190 13.46 -9.14 4.34
CA VAL A 190 13.19 -9.76 3.03
C VAL A 190 12.01 -9.09 2.33
N GLY A 191 10.93 -8.81 3.07
CA GLY A 191 9.74 -8.16 2.51
C GLY A 191 9.97 -6.73 2.02
N ASN A 192 10.90 -5.99 2.63
CA ASN A 192 11.11 -4.58 2.31
C ASN A 192 12.30 -4.30 1.38
N VAL A 193 13.36 -5.13 1.38
CA VAL A 193 14.55 -4.90 0.53
C VAL A 193 14.17 -4.81 -0.93
N PHE A 194 13.43 -5.80 -1.44
CA PHE A 194 12.98 -5.79 -2.83
C PHE A 194 12.13 -4.57 -3.16
N GLY A 195 11.15 -4.25 -2.30
CA GLY A 195 10.31 -3.06 -2.45
C GLY A 195 11.13 -1.77 -2.52
N THR A 196 12.13 -1.62 -1.64
CA THR A 196 13.00 -0.43 -1.61
C THR A 196 13.73 -0.21 -2.94
N VAL A 197 14.25 -1.28 -3.55
CA VAL A 197 14.90 -1.22 -4.87
C VAL A 197 13.90 -0.77 -5.95
N VAL A 198 12.70 -1.34 -5.95
CA VAL A 198 11.65 -0.99 -6.92
C VAL A 198 11.20 0.46 -6.73
N TYR A 199 11.04 0.94 -5.50
CA TYR A 199 10.67 2.34 -5.23
C TYR A 199 11.74 3.31 -5.71
N ALA A 200 13.03 3.04 -5.43
CA ALA A 200 14.13 3.84 -5.95
C ALA A 200 14.13 3.87 -7.49
N ARG A 201 13.91 2.73 -8.13
CA ARG A 201 13.86 2.64 -9.60
C ARG A 201 12.69 3.43 -10.19
N ASN A 202 11.51 3.34 -9.61
CA ASN A 202 10.34 4.12 -10.06
C ASN A 202 10.54 5.64 -9.89
N ILE A 203 11.25 6.08 -8.82
CA ILE A 203 11.64 7.50 -8.65
C ILE A 203 12.52 7.95 -9.82
N VAL A 204 13.51 7.16 -10.19
CA VAL A 204 14.43 7.49 -11.30
C VAL A 204 13.67 7.54 -12.63
N LEU A 205 12.84 6.55 -12.91
CA LEU A 205 12.02 6.50 -14.13
C LEU A 205 11.12 7.73 -14.24
N LEU A 206 10.37 8.02 -13.21
CA LEU A 206 9.40 9.12 -13.23
C LEU A 206 10.12 10.50 -13.32
N ARG A 207 11.26 10.67 -12.65
CA ARG A 207 12.08 11.89 -12.78
C ARG A 207 12.60 12.08 -14.21
N ARG A 208 13.01 11.00 -14.89
CA ARG A 208 13.42 11.04 -16.30
C ARG A 208 12.25 11.42 -17.21
N GLU A 209 11.09 10.83 -16.99
CA GLU A 209 9.85 11.13 -17.74
C GLU A 209 9.46 12.61 -17.60
N LEU A 210 9.49 13.14 -16.37
CA LEU A 210 9.17 14.55 -16.10
C LEU A 210 10.18 15.52 -16.72
N ARG A 211 11.47 15.16 -16.80
CA ARG A 211 12.51 15.97 -17.45
C ARG A 211 12.43 15.90 -18.98
N ALA A 212 11.94 14.81 -19.54
CA ALA A 212 11.81 14.61 -20.98
C ALA A 212 10.58 15.31 -21.58
N LYS A 213 9.58 15.68 -20.76
CA LYS A 213 8.46 16.53 -21.19
C LYS A 213 8.99 17.96 -21.36
N PRO A 214 9.01 18.53 -22.60
CA PRO A 214 9.35 19.94 -22.78
C PRO A 214 8.40 20.77 -21.92
N SER A 215 8.93 21.75 -21.20
CA SER A 215 8.11 22.82 -20.64
C SER A 215 7.27 23.35 -21.79
N SER A 216 5.95 23.10 -21.76
CA SER A 216 5.03 23.69 -22.74
C SER A 216 5.29 25.19 -22.67
N ALA A 217 5.91 25.70 -23.74
CA ALA A 217 6.25 27.09 -23.89
C ALA A 217 5.02 27.93 -23.52
N MET A 218 5.22 28.89 -22.63
CA MET A 218 4.32 30.04 -22.55
C MET A 218 4.09 30.53 -23.99
N PRO A 219 2.85 30.75 -24.41
CA PRO A 219 2.61 31.44 -25.67
C PRO A 219 3.39 32.78 -25.57
N ILE A 220 4.38 32.95 -26.43
CA ILE A 220 4.99 34.24 -26.62
C ILE A 220 3.84 35.14 -27.03
N ALA A 221 3.49 36.09 -26.16
CA ALA A 221 2.53 37.15 -26.51
C ALA A 221 3.08 37.80 -27.77
N GLU A 222 2.37 37.67 -28.87
CA GLU A 222 2.62 38.37 -30.11
C GLU A 222 2.57 39.87 -29.81
N PRO A 223 3.58 40.64 -30.13
CA PRO A 223 3.52 42.09 -29.90
C PRO A 223 2.36 42.64 -30.73
N ALA A 224 1.43 43.30 -30.06
CA ALA A 224 0.37 44.03 -30.72
C ALA A 224 0.96 44.94 -31.78
N ALA A 225 0.60 44.69 -33.05
CA ALA A 225 0.92 45.59 -34.13
C ALA A 225 0.30 46.95 -33.80
N ALA A 226 1.16 47.95 -33.69
CA ALA A 226 0.77 49.35 -33.64
C ALA A 226 0.30 49.75 -35.04
N ASP A 227 -0.95 50.15 -35.16
CA ASP A 227 -1.50 51.08 -36.19
C ASP A 227 -2.13 52.27 -35.48
#